data_06da5786375dd56e11f41c283325ae3a
#
_entry.id   06da5786375dd56e11f41c283325ae3a
#
_cell.length_a   1.000
_cell.length_b   1.000
_cell.length_c   1.000
_cell.angle_alpha   90.00
_cell.angle_beta   90.00
_cell.angle_gamma   90.00
#
_symmetry.space_group_name_H-M   'P 1'
#
loop_
_entity.id
_entity.type
_entity.pdbx_description
1 polymer ?
#
loop_
_entity_poly.entity_id
_entity_poly.type
_entity_poly.pdbx_seq_one_letter_code
_entity_poly.pdbx_strand_id
1 'polypeptide(L)'
;EYVDPANAGCEDARIVYRSVEPGKAVITGAEIVDNWEHLEGDVWTARVSNGLFGDYNPYTTLVSGDWFIASYTAHTGEVYLNGKSMYEVTSLDQVKKPEIYKKSWDQAFTVYTWYVEQDEEKNETVFYVNFQGKNPNEETVEINVRENCFYPSKEGIGYITLSGFVVKQAATQWAPPTA
;
A
#
# COMPACT_ATOMS: atom_id res chain seq x y z
N GLU A 1 -2.50 -1.65 -12.38
CA GLU A 1 -3.88 -1.92 -12.84
C GLU A 1 -4.41 -3.18 -12.17
N TYR A 2 -5.68 -3.18 -11.82
CA TYR A 2 -6.38 -4.33 -11.26
C TYR A 2 -6.88 -5.25 -12.38
N VAL A 3 -6.67 -6.56 -12.23
CA VAL A 3 -7.13 -7.55 -13.19
C VAL A 3 -8.11 -8.50 -12.49
N ASP A 4 -9.33 -8.56 -13.00
CA ASP A 4 -10.39 -9.42 -12.48
C ASP A 4 -10.80 -10.46 -13.55
N PRO A 5 -10.37 -11.72 -13.44
CA PRO A 5 -10.73 -12.75 -14.39
C PRO A 5 -12.20 -13.15 -14.22
N ALA A 6 -13.02 -12.85 -15.22
CA ALA A 6 -14.46 -13.12 -15.21
C ALA A 6 -14.84 -14.57 -15.49
N ASN A 7 -13.92 -15.38 -16.04
CA ASN A 7 -14.21 -16.75 -16.47
C ASN A 7 -13.23 -17.75 -15.85
N ALA A 8 -13.73 -18.93 -15.55
CA ALA A 8 -12.90 -20.07 -15.19
C ALA A 8 -12.36 -20.78 -16.43
N GLY A 9 -11.17 -21.35 -16.32
CA GLY A 9 -10.68 -22.38 -17.24
C GLY A 9 -11.25 -23.77 -16.88
N CYS A 10 -10.70 -24.80 -17.47
CA CYS A 10 -10.93 -26.19 -17.08
C CYS A 10 -9.61 -26.98 -17.10
N GLU A 11 -9.66 -28.25 -16.69
CA GLU A 11 -8.44 -29.07 -16.56
C GLU A 11 -7.61 -29.11 -17.83
N ASP A 12 -8.28 -29.31 -18.98
CA ASP A 12 -7.66 -29.43 -20.30
C ASP A 12 -7.50 -28.09 -21.03
N ALA A 13 -8.05 -26.99 -20.49
CA ALA A 13 -8.01 -25.65 -21.10
C ALA A 13 -7.89 -24.55 -20.03
N ARG A 14 -6.67 -24.35 -19.56
CA ARG A 14 -6.34 -23.28 -18.59
C ARG A 14 -6.37 -21.91 -19.25
N ILE A 15 -6.87 -20.91 -18.53
CA ILE A 15 -6.71 -19.50 -18.91
C ILE A 15 -5.33 -19.05 -18.44
N VAL A 16 -4.53 -18.52 -19.36
CA VAL A 16 -3.17 -18.06 -19.06
C VAL A 16 -3.03 -16.58 -19.35
N TYR A 17 -2.78 -15.81 -18.29
CA TYR A 17 -2.30 -14.43 -18.38
C TYR A 17 -0.79 -14.46 -18.34
N ARG A 18 -0.13 -14.03 -19.39
CA ARG A 18 1.34 -14.08 -19.48
C ARG A 18 1.90 -12.73 -19.90
N SER A 19 2.90 -12.26 -19.16
CA SER A 19 3.75 -11.16 -19.60
C SER A 19 4.58 -11.60 -20.83
N VAL A 20 4.63 -10.74 -21.85
CA VAL A 20 5.47 -10.99 -23.05
C VAL A 20 6.93 -11.10 -22.66
N GLU A 21 7.37 -10.20 -21.77
CA GLU A 21 8.71 -10.21 -21.20
C GLU A 21 8.63 -10.48 -19.68
N PRO A 22 9.07 -11.66 -19.21
CA PRO A 22 9.02 -11.99 -17.80
C PRO A 22 9.69 -10.93 -16.90
N GLY A 23 8.96 -10.49 -15.86
CA GLY A 23 9.43 -9.47 -14.91
C GLY A 23 9.35 -8.02 -15.40
N LYS A 24 8.86 -7.75 -16.62
CA LYS A 24 8.73 -6.38 -17.13
C LYS A 24 7.33 -5.79 -16.93
N ALA A 25 6.29 -6.58 -17.08
CA ALA A 25 4.92 -6.11 -16.80
C ALA A 25 4.64 -6.16 -15.29
N VAL A 26 4.09 -5.08 -14.78
CA VAL A 26 3.77 -4.91 -13.35
C VAL A 26 2.25 -4.79 -13.18
N ILE A 27 1.70 -5.55 -12.25
CA ILE A 27 0.36 -5.38 -11.72
C ILE A 27 0.53 -4.80 -10.32
N THR A 28 0.11 -3.56 -10.11
CA THR A 28 0.29 -2.88 -8.83
C THR A 28 -1.04 -2.50 -8.20
N GLY A 29 -1.12 -2.61 -6.88
CA GLY A 29 -2.21 -2.08 -6.07
C GLY A 29 -2.03 -0.62 -5.67
N ALA A 30 -0.92 0.03 -6.07
CA ALA A 30 -0.59 1.39 -5.69
C ALA A 30 -0.84 2.42 -6.81
N GLU A 31 -0.99 3.68 -6.40
CA GLU A 31 -1.02 4.87 -7.25
C GLU A 31 0.09 5.84 -6.83
N ILE A 32 0.56 6.64 -7.78
CA ILE A 32 1.53 7.71 -7.53
C ILE A 32 0.81 8.92 -6.93
N VAL A 33 1.45 9.52 -5.92
CA VAL A 33 1.05 10.80 -5.35
C VAL A 33 2.13 11.84 -5.65
N ASP A 34 1.79 12.90 -6.36
CA ASP A 34 2.72 13.90 -6.90
C ASP A 34 2.40 15.36 -6.48
N ASN A 35 1.45 15.53 -5.57
CA ASN A 35 0.97 16.84 -5.10
C ASN A 35 1.32 17.07 -3.61
N TRP A 36 2.56 16.80 -3.24
CA TRP A 36 3.05 17.00 -1.89
C TRP A 36 3.32 18.48 -1.59
N GLU A 37 2.81 18.93 -0.44
CA GLU A 37 3.05 20.28 0.10
C GLU A 37 3.99 20.19 1.30
N HIS A 38 5.00 21.06 1.33
CA HIS A 38 5.92 21.12 2.46
C HIS A 38 5.20 21.67 3.70
N LEU A 39 5.27 20.94 4.81
CA LEU A 39 4.64 21.35 6.06
C LEU A 39 5.68 22.03 6.98
N GLU A 40 6.67 21.28 7.44
CA GLU A 40 7.76 21.78 8.27
C GLU A 40 8.95 20.80 8.31
N GLY A 41 10.19 21.28 8.41
CA GLY A 41 11.37 20.42 8.46
C GLY A 41 11.43 19.44 7.29
N ASP A 42 11.47 18.16 7.59
CA ASP A 42 11.47 17.09 6.59
C ASP A 42 10.07 16.51 6.34
N VAL A 43 9.03 17.13 6.94
CA VAL A 43 7.64 16.65 6.86
C VAL A 43 6.90 17.33 5.74
N TRP A 44 6.24 16.50 4.95
CA TRP A 44 5.36 16.89 3.84
C TRP A 44 3.97 16.32 4.06
N THR A 45 2.98 16.94 3.43
CA THR A 45 1.59 16.50 3.48
C THR A 45 1.02 16.38 2.07
N ALA A 46 0.11 15.42 1.90
CA ALA A 46 -0.71 15.29 0.70
C ALA A 46 -2.14 14.94 1.08
N ARG A 47 -3.09 15.42 0.29
CA ARG A 47 -4.52 15.15 0.45
C ARG A 47 -4.99 14.30 -0.71
N VAL A 48 -5.62 13.18 -0.39
CA VAL A 48 -6.13 12.22 -1.37
C VAL A 48 -7.62 12.01 -1.14
N SER A 49 -8.40 12.21 -2.19
CA SER A 49 -9.85 11.96 -2.12
C SER A 49 -10.12 10.49 -1.79
N ASN A 50 -11.01 10.23 -0.81
CA ASN A 50 -11.43 8.88 -0.47
C ASN A 50 -12.17 8.16 -1.62
N GLY A 51 -12.64 8.91 -2.62
CA GLY A 51 -13.16 8.34 -3.85
C GLY A 51 -12.13 7.51 -4.65
N LEU A 52 -10.82 7.75 -4.44
CA LEU A 52 -9.76 6.94 -5.04
C LEU A 52 -9.78 5.49 -4.54
N PHE A 53 -10.18 5.27 -3.30
CA PHE A 53 -10.17 3.96 -2.65
C PHE A 53 -11.44 3.14 -2.93
N GLY A 54 -12.49 3.74 -3.49
CA GLY A 54 -13.78 3.08 -3.69
C GLY A 54 -14.41 2.63 -2.36
N ASP A 55 -14.80 1.36 -2.30
CA ASP A 55 -15.44 0.77 -1.09
C ASP A 55 -14.41 0.28 -0.04
N TYR A 56 -13.12 0.32 -0.36
CA TYR A 56 -12.04 -0.16 0.50
C TYR A 56 -10.97 0.91 0.68
N ASN A 57 -10.99 1.60 1.82
CA ASN A 57 -9.94 2.55 2.18
C ASN A 57 -8.90 1.85 3.08
N PRO A 58 -7.68 1.57 2.58
CA PRO A 58 -6.64 0.90 3.35
C PRO A 58 -6.13 1.72 4.55
N TYR A 59 -6.36 3.04 4.56
CA TYR A 59 -5.92 3.95 5.62
C TYR A 59 -6.99 4.16 6.72
N THR A 60 -8.10 3.43 6.63
CA THR A 60 -9.10 3.27 7.70
C THR A 60 -9.29 1.81 8.07
N THR A 61 -8.69 0.89 7.32
CA THR A 61 -8.77 -0.56 7.54
C THR A 61 -7.55 -1.02 8.35
N LEU A 62 -7.81 -1.56 9.55
CA LEU A 62 -6.74 -2.01 10.43
C LEU A 62 -6.34 -3.45 10.15
N VAL A 63 -5.04 -3.74 10.25
CA VAL A 63 -4.51 -5.09 10.34
C VAL A 63 -5.06 -5.74 11.61
N SER A 64 -5.65 -6.92 11.49
CA SER A 64 -6.27 -7.64 12.58
C SER A 64 -6.09 -9.15 12.44
N GLY A 65 -6.16 -9.85 13.56
CA GLY A 65 -6.08 -11.30 13.61
C GLY A 65 -5.55 -11.80 14.94
N ASP A 66 -5.79 -13.07 15.24
CA ASP A 66 -5.30 -13.73 16.46
C ASP A 66 -3.78 -13.90 16.49
N TRP A 67 -3.13 -13.78 15.33
CA TRP A 67 -1.68 -13.79 15.13
C TRP A 67 -1.02 -12.41 15.25
N PHE A 68 -1.82 -11.30 15.22
CA PHE A 68 -1.30 -9.93 15.28
C PHE A 68 -1.10 -9.51 16.74
N ILE A 69 0.10 -9.74 17.25
CA ILE A 69 0.50 -9.39 18.63
C ILE A 69 1.34 -8.10 18.57
N ALA A 70 0.67 -6.97 18.39
CA ALA A 70 1.30 -5.66 18.43
C ALA A 70 0.71 -4.81 19.56
N SER A 71 1.51 -3.91 20.11
CA SER A 71 1.08 -2.93 21.11
C SER A 71 0.51 -1.64 20.50
N TYR A 72 0.41 -1.60 19.17
CA TYR A 72 -0.08 -0.47 18.40
C TYR A 72 -1.01 -0.96 17.29
N THR A 73 -1.83 -0.07 16.75
CA THR A 73 -2.62 -0.30 15.54
C THR A 73 -1.77 -0.04 14.32
N ALA A 74 -1.98 -0.84 13.27
CA ALA A 74 -1.42 -0.62 11.95
C ALA A 74 -2.52 -0.73 10.90
N HIS A 75 -2.47 0.11 9.89
CA HIS A 75 -3.39 0.04 8.76
C HIS A 75 -2.90 -0.99 7.73
N THR A 76 -3.81 -1.44 6.86
CA THR A 76 -3.43 -2.24 5.68
C THR A 76 -2.82 -1.36 4.59
N GLY A 77 -2.92 -0.04 4.75
CA GLY A 77 -2.30 0.97 3.92
C GLY A 77 -0.79 1.06 4.13
N GLU A 78 -0.07 1.43 3.07
CA GLU A 78 1.37 1.69 3.10
C GLU A 78 1.73 2.87 2.21
N VAL A 79 2.82 3.57 2.56
CA VAL A 79 3.46 4.61 1.75
C VAL A 79 4.82 4.09 1.29
N TYR A 80 5.12 4.28 0.01
CA TYR A 80 6.38 3.83 -0.59
C TYR A 80 7.17 5.01 -1.13
N LEU A 81 8.46 5.03 -0.83
CA LEU A 81 9.42 5.95 -1.44
C LEU A 81 10.35 5.16 -2.36
N ASN A 82 10.29 5.44 -3.67
CA ASN A 82 11.07 4.74 -4.69
C ASN A 82 10.89 3.20 -4.63
N GLY A 83 9.65 2.77 -4.42
CA GLY A 83 9.28 1.36 -4.31
C GLY A 83 9.61 0.68 -2.98
N LYS A 84 10.17 1.42 -1.99
CA LYS A 84 10.49 0.91 -0.67
C LYS A 84 9.44 1.36 0.35
N SER A 85 8.83 0.41 1.06
CA SER A 85 7.83 0.66 2.10
C SER A 85 8.42 1.47 3.26
N MET A 86 7.73 2.53 3.65
CA MET A 86 8.05 3.39 4.79
C MET A 86 7.34 2.90 6.05
N TYR A 87 7.63 3.47 7.20
CA TYR A 87 7.13 2.99 8.49
C TYR A 87 5.95 3.82 8.97
N GLU A 88 4.82 3.16 9.24
CA GLU A 88 3.69 3.79 9.91
C GLU A 88 4.03 4.12 11.36
N VAL A 89 3.59 5.31 11.80
CA VAL A 89 3.61 5.73 13.20
C VAL A 89 2.21 6.19 13.63
N THR A 90 1.99 6.33 14.93
CA THR A 90 0.64 6.53 15.48
C THR A 90 0.29 7.99 15.76
N SER A 91 1.17 8.92 15.43
CA SER A 91 0.92 10.35 15.60
C SER A 91 1.81 11.23 14.71
N LEU A 92 1.32 12.43 14.44
CA LEU A 92 2.08 13.46 13.72
C LEU A 92 3.38 13.86 14.44
N ASP A 93 3.38 13.86 15.77
CA ASP A 93 4.60 14.16 16.55
C ASP A 93 5.72 13.15 16.30
N GLN A 94 5.37 11.85 16.09
CA GLN A 94 6.34 10.83 15.72
C GLN A 94 6.84 10.98 14.27
N VAL A 95 6.01 11.51 13.37
CA VAL A 95 6.47 11.88 12.02
C VAL A 95 7.46 13.04 12.06
N LYS A 96 7.18 14.06 12.89
CA LYS A 96 8.06 15.25 13.05
C LYS A 96 9.39 14.91 13.73
N LYS A 97 9.38 13.93 14.64
CA LYS A 97 10.55 13.50 15.42
C LYS A 97 10.70 11.99 15.38
N PRO A 98 11.02 11.42 14.21
CA PRO A 98 11.13 9.98 14.08
C PRO A 98 12.32 9.42 14.85
N GLU A 99 12.14 8.29 15.49
CA GLU A 99 13.19 7.60 16.23
C GLU A 99 13.62 6.32 15.49
N ILE A 100 14.93 6.03 15.55
CA ILE A 100 15.47 4.79 14.96
C ILE A 100 14.94 3.58 15.73
N TYR A 101 14.25 2.69 15.03
CA TYR A 101 13.83 1.40 15.59
C TYR A 101 14.97 0.38 15.53
N LYS A 102 15.67 0.23 16.66
CA LYS A 102 16.91 -0.57 16.77
C LYS A 102 16.73 -2.08 16.55
N LYS A 103 15.49 -2.59 16.55
CA LYS A 103 15.20 -4.01 16.30
C LYS A 103 14.94 -4.30 14.82
N SER A 104 14.85 -3.28 13.96
CA SER A 104 14.75 -3.47 12.51
C SER A 104 16.11 -3.89 11.95
N TRP A 105 16.08 -4.73 10.93
CA TRP A 105 17.26 -5.05 10.11
C TRP A 105 17.70 -3.90 9.21
N ASP A 106 16.80 -2.97 8.89
CA ASP A 106 17.10 -1.73 8.17
C ASP A 106 16.83 -0.51 9.08
N GLN A 107 17.65 -0.38 10.11
CA GLN A 107 17.46 0.62 11.15
C GLN A 107 17.48 2.05 10.58
N ALA A 108 18.36 2.33 9.62
CA ALA A 108 18.52 3.66 9.04
C ALA A 108 17.26 4.13 8.29
N PHE A 109 16.47 3.21 7.76
CA PHE A 109 15.26 3.55 7.02
C PHE A 109 14.03 3.73 7.92
N THR A 110 14.08 3.30 9.17
CA THR A 110 12.95 3.38 10.10
C THR A 110 12.54 4.81 10.47
N VAL A 111 13.35 5.80 10.14
CA VAL A 111 13.05 7.24 10.31
C VAL A 111 12.23 7.83 9.15
N TYR A 112 12.08 7.09 8.04
CA TYR A 112 11.14 7.43 6.98
C TYR A 112 9.75 6.99 7.41
N THR A 113 9.02 7.89 8.03
CA THR A 113 7.76 7.57 8.72
C THR A 113 6.58 8.29 8.09
N TRP A 114 5.42 7.69 8.25
CA TRP A 114 4.16 8.29 7.83
C TRP A 114 3.05 8.09 8.87
N TYR A 115 2.08 8.99 8.81
CA TYR A 115 0.86 9.00 9.59
C TYR A 115 -0.27 9.56 8.75
N VAL A 116 -1.51 9.17 9.01
CA VAL A 116 -2.68 9.67 8.30
C VAL A 116 -3.77 10.15 9.27
N GLU A 117 -4.55 11.10 8.78
CA GLU A 117 -5.80 11.55 9.39
C GLU A 117 -6.92 11.52 8.35
N GLN A 118 -8.16 11.33 8.80
CA GLN A 118 -9.34 11.43 7.94
C GLN A 118 -9.96 12.82 8.07
N ASP A 119 -10.09 13.53 6.97
CA ASP A 119 -10.88 14.76 6.86
C ASP A 119 -12.29 14.38 6.39
N GLU A 120 -13.18 14.14 7.34
CA GLU A 120 -14.55 13.69 7.05
C GLU A 120 -15.36 14.77 6.30
N GLU A 121 -15.09 16.05 6.56
CA GLU A 121 -15.82 17.15 5.92
C GLU A 121 -15.52 17.22 4.41
N LYS A 122 -14.28 16.93 4.03
CA LYS A 122 -13.83 16.94 2.64
C LYS A 122 -13.84 15.57 1.98
N ASN A 123 -14.06 14.52 2.79
CA ASN A 123 -13.94 13.13 2.35
C ASN A 123 -12.55 12.83 1.76
N GLU A 124 -11.52 13.16 2.52
CA GLU A 124 -10.12 13.01 2.15
C GLU A 124 -9.34 12.25 3.22
N THR A 125 -8.34 11.48 2.79
CA THR A 125 -7.25 10.99 3.64
C THR A 125 -6.08 11.98 3.53
N VAL A 126 -5.63 12.49 4.68
CA VAL A 126 -4.51 13.44 4.77
C VAL A 126 -3.27 12.68 5.22
N PHE A 127 -2.25 12.67 4.39
CA PHE A 127 -0.96 12.04 4.66
C PHE A 127 0.01 13.05 5.25
N TYR A 128 0.73 12.64 6.28
CA TYR A 128 1.88 13.33 6.84
C TYR A 128 3.08 12.39 6.77
N VAL A 129 4.12 12.79 6.06
CA VAL A 129 5.25 11.90 5.74
C VAL A 129 6.57 12.62 5.95
N ASN A 130 7.52 11.95 6.61
CA ASN A 130 8.87 12.43 6.78
C ASN A 130 9.79 11.82 5.73
N PHE A 131 10.30 12.65 4.82
CA PHE A 131 11.13 12.21 3.70
C PHE A 131 12.64 12.39 3.94
N GLN A 132 13.04 12.76 5.17
CA GLN A 132 14.46 12.87 5.55
C GLN A 132 15.29 13.75 4.59
N GLY A 133 14.78 14.96 4.32
CA GLY A 133 15.43 15.95 3.46
C GLY A 133 15.21 15.79 1.97
N LYS A 134 14.49 14.77 1.54
CA LYS A 134 14.11 14.59 0.11
C LYS A 134 12.89 15.43 -0.24
N ASN A 135 12.84 15.91 -1.49
CA ASN A 135 11.64 16.52 -2.05
C ASN A 135 10.78 15.42 -2.70
N PRO A 136 9.61 15.06 -2.13
CA PRO A 136 8.80 13.97 -2.67
C PRO A 136 8.27 14.22 -4.09
N ASN A 137 8.17 15.48 -4.51
CA ASN A 137 7.75 15.82 -5.88
C ASN A 137 8.84 15.57 -6.94
N GLU A 138 10.06 15.25 -6.51
CA GLU A 138 11.19 14.84 -7.36
C GLU A 138 11.49 13.34 -7.26
N GLU A 139 10.74 12.63 -6.43
CA GLU A 139 10.89 11.20 -6.17
C GLU A 139 9.63 10.44 -6.64
N THR A 140 9.69 9.12 -6.69
CA THR A 140 8.49 8.30 -6.89
C THR A 140 7.89 7.97 -5.52
N VAL A 141 6.77 8.62 -5.19
CA VAL A 141 6.02 8.31 -3.98
C VAL A 141 4.70 7.63 -4.37
N GLU A 142 4.48 6.43 -3.84
CA GLU A 142 3.31 5.62 -4.12
C GLU A 142 2.54 5.33 -2.82
N ILE A 143 1.23 5.21 -2.92
CA ILE A 143 0.36 4.72 -1.85
C ILE A 143 -0.44 3.54 -2.39
N ASN A 144 -0.63 2.48 -1.61
CA ASN A 144 -1.51 1.41 -2.05
C ASN A 144 -2.99 1.82 -1.91
N VAL A 145 -3.77 1.47 -2.92
CA VAL A 145 -5.17 1.90 -3.02
C VAL A 145 -6.13 0.74 -3.27
N ARG A 146 -5.61 -0.46 -3.59
CA ARG A 146 -6.41 -1.64 -3.92
C ARG A 146 -6.11 -2.76 -2.96
N GLU A 147 -7.17 -3.37 -2.44
CA GLU A 147 -7.03 -4.55 -1.57
C GLU A 147 -6.27 -5.67 -2.26
N ASN A 148 -6.56 -5.91 -3.54
CA ASN A 148 -5.99 -7.00 -4.32
C ASN A 148 -5.46 -6.52 -5.68
N CYS A 149 -4.38 -7.10 -6.15
CA CYS A 149 -3.83 -6.83 -7.48
C CYS A 149 -4.41 -7.74 -8.57
N PHE A 150 -4.66 -9.00 -8.21
CA PHE A 150 -5.26 -9.99 -9.09
C PHE A 150 -6.25 -10.84 -8.29
N TYR A 151 -7.51 -10.75 -8.62
CA TYR A 151 -8.58 -11.32 -7.82
C TYR A 151 -9.69 -11.88 -8.70
N PRO A 152 -10.20 -13.11 -8.45
CA PRO A 152 -11.32 -13.66 -9.20
C PRO A 152 -12.64 -13.01 -8.79
N SER A 153 -13.48 -12.62 -9.76
CA SER A 153 -14.76 -11.95 -9.53
C SER A 153 -15.82 -12.81 -8.83
N LYS A 154 -15.60 -14.12 -8.78
CA LYS A 154 -16.55 -15.09 -8.20
C LYS A 154 -15.81 -16.23 -7.53
N GLU A 155 -16.43 -16.81 -6.52
CA GLU A 155 -16.01 -18.09 -5.97
C GLU A 155 -16.04 -19.20 -7.01
N GLY A 156 -15.15 -20.18 -6.89
CA GLY A 156 -15.08 -21.34 -7.78
C GLY A 156 -14.42 -21.07 -9.13
N ILE A 157 -13.96 -19.86 -9.41
CA ILE A 157 -13.13 -19.56 -10.58
C ILE A 157 -11.76 -20.22 -10.38
N GLY A 158 -11.40 -21.14 -11.27
CA GLY A 158 -10.16 -21.89 -11.20
C GLY A 158 -9.51 -22.09 -12.56
N TYR A 159 -8.46 -22.91 -12.58
CA TYR A 159 -7.66 -23.22 -13.76
C TYR A 159 -7.10 -21.98 -14.46
N ILE A 160 -6.66 -21.00 -13.64
CA ILE A 160 -6.03 -19.75 -14.09
C ILE A 160 -4.54 -19.81 -13.77
N THR A 161 -3.75 -19.35 -14.72
CA THR A 161 -2.30 -19.20 -14.55
C THR A 161 -1.91 -17.74 -14.80
N LEU A 162 -1.25 -17.13 -13.82
CA LEU A 162 -0.59 -15.83 -13.95
C LEU A 162 0.92 -16.06 -14.06
N SER A 163 1.55 -15.60 -15.13
CA SER A 163 2.95 -15.92 -15.41
C SER A 163 3.75 -14.74 -15.91
N GLY A 164 4.93 -14.54 -15.33
CA GLY A 164 5.91 -13.54 -15.78
C GLY A 164 5.61 -12.09 -15.39
N PHE A 165 4.60 -11.83 -14.57
CA PHE A 165 4.32 -10.51 -14.01
C PHE A 165 5.10 -10.28 -12.71
N VAL A 166 5.39 -9.01 -12.41
CA VAL A 166 5.62 -8.54 -11.05
C VAL A 166 4.29 -8.12 -10.46
N VAL A 167 3.91 -8.70 -9.32
CA VAL A 167 2.68 -8.33 -8.59
C VAL A 167 3.10 -7.71 -7.28
N LYS A 168 2.69 -6.46 -7.01
CA LYS A 168 3.19 -5.70 -5.86
C LYS A 168 2.17 -4.74 -5.27
N GLN A 169 2.38 -4.35 -4.02
CA GLN A 169 1.73 -3.22 -3.36
C GLN A 169 0.20 -3.36 -3.24
N ALA A 170 -0.32 -4.58 -3.05
CA ALA A 170 -1.70 -4.77 -2.62
C ALA A 170 -1.87 -4.32 -1.16
N ALA A 171 -3.02 -3.73 -0.83
CA ALA A 171 -3.35 -3.25 0.51
C ALA A 171 -4.02 -4.34 1.35
N THR A 172 -3.54 -5.57 1.27
CA THR A 172 -4.04 -6.70 2.05
C THR A 172 -3.06 -7.10 3.13
N GLN A 173 -3.58 -7.56 4.26
CA GLN A 173 -2.72 -8.16 5.28
C GLN A 173 -2.20 -9.53 4.83
N TRP A 174 -1.05 -9.95 5.38
CA TRP A 174 -0.33 -11.17 4.96
C TRP A 174 -0.97 -12.49 5.40
N ALA A 175 -1.92 -12.44 6.31
CA ALA A 175 -2.66 -13.60 6.78
C ALA A 175 -4.11 -13.25 7.08
N PRO A 176 -5.07 -14.19 6.97
CA PRO A 176 -6.44 -13.95 7.38
C PRO A 176 -6.53 -13.70 8.89
N PRO A 177 -7.61 -13.08 9.40
CA PRO A 177 -7.79 -12.78 10.81
C PRO A 177 -7.76 -14.00 11.73
N THR A 178 -8.15 -15.16 11.20
CA THR A 178 -8.10 -16.45 11.90
C THR A 178 -7.20 -17.42 11.15
N ALA A 179 -6.28 -18.02 11.84
CA ALA A 179 -5.36 -19.02 11.28
C ALA A 179 -6.01 -20.42 11.31
#